data_378dd4cf4b0ee5d16239607697c80090
#
_entry.id   378dd4cf4b0ee5d16239607697c80090
#
_cell.length_a   1.000
_cell.length_b   1.000
_cell.length_c   1.000
_cell.angle_alpha   90.00
_cell.angle_beta   90.00
_cell.angle_gamma   90.00
#
_symmetry.space_group_name_H-M   'P 1'
#
loop_
_entity.id
_entity.type
_entity.pdbx_description
1 polymer ?
#
loop_
_entity_poly.entity_id
_entity_poly.type
_entity_poly.pdbx_seq_one_letter_code
_entity_poly.pdbx_strand_id
1 'polypeptide(L)'
;DGDDIKVVGVGRAHQEISDMHSGAIADIASVVKNCEDALIEAEDQAQIQAKRAVVGIAGELVKGATNTIRYRRPQPNRPLDEAEMEFIIDKIHERAQLKAQREIALETGNKEAEIKLVNSAIVGIHIDGYKVSNPIGFQGKDVAIQIYTAFAPTVHLGAIERVANELALDLIAIAAEPFAVARSVIGTDSSSNFTAILADVGGGTTDIAVVNDGGVEGTKMFGIGGRSFTNQIASEMNLSYKNAEKLKLNLNNEKLKSNIAQEAIEAIDGTLEVWISGVELALSEFDNLDYLPNRILLCGGGASLDALSERLNKKDWWQDLPFTKKPIIKHIQPSEVVGVTDETGKITDHTFITAMGLLRVGYDTFMGTENTGESFKDKLNKILQN
;
A
#
# COMPACT_ATOMS: atom_id res chain seq x y z
N ASP A 1 8.96 -9.87 24.96
CA ASP A 1 7.64 -10.34 24.73
C ASP A 1 7.14 -9.89 23.38
N GLY A 2 7.48 -10.54 22.51
CA GLY A 2 7.51 -11.07 21.17
C GLY A 2 7.03 -10.24 20.01
N ASP A 3 5.96 -9.49 19.94
CA ASP A 3 5.38 -9.00 18.66
C ASP A 3 5.30 -7.46 18.51
N ASP A 4 5.80 -6.69 19.47
CA ASP A 4 5.74 -5.23 19.43
C ASP A 4 7.02 -4.63 18.83
N ILE A 5 6.85 -3.96 17.70
CA ILE A 5 7.88 -3.16 17.03
C ILE A 5 7.91 -1.80 17.72
N LYS A 6 9.10 -1.35 18.12
CA LYS A 6 9.29 -0.04 18.74
C LYS A 6 9.98 0.92 17.78
N VAL A 7 9.34 2.04 17.49
CA VAL A 7 9.97 3.12 16.73
C VAL A 7 10.79 3.97 17.68
N VAL A 8 12.11 3.95 17.49
CA VAL A 8 13.07 4.65 18.35
C VAL A 8 13.76 5.83 17.65
N GLY A 9 13.51 5.99 16.35
CA GLY A 9 14.01 7.12 15.55
C GLY A 9 13.10 7.42 14.39
N VAL A 10 12.93 8.71 14.07
CA VAL A 10 12.13 9.21 12.96
C VAL A 10 12.90 10.29 12.23
N GLY A 11 13.04 10.15 10.91
CA GLY A 11 13.63 11.15 10.04
C GLY A 11 12.73 11.43 8.83
N ARG A 12 12.75 12.67 8.36
CA ARG A 12 11.99 13.10 7.17
C ARG A 12 12.84 14.01 6.30
N ALA A 13 12.84 13.73 5.01
CA ALA A 13 13.43 14.59 4.01
C ALA A 13 12.44 14.85 2.88
N HIS A 14 12.61 15.98 2.21
CA HIS A 14 11.71 16.38 1.12
C HIS A 14 12.33 15.98 -0.21
N GLN A 15 11.55 15.28 -1.05
CA GLN A 15 11.94 14.97 -2.42
C GLN A 15 11.56 16.14 -3.33
N GLU A 16 12.50 16.62 -4.16
CA GLU A 16 12.19 17.60 -5.19
C GLU A 16 11.28 16.98 -6.27
N ILE A 17 10.64 17.84 -7.07
CA ILE A 17 9.67 17.39 -8.09
C ILE A 17 10.33 16.47 -9.13
N SER A 18 11.60 16.76 -9.46
CA SER A 18 12.38 16.02 -10.46
C SER A 18 12.88 14.66 -9.98
N ASP A 19 12.92 14.42 -8.67
CA ASP A 19 13.53 13.22 -8.08
C ASP A 19 12.68 11.98 -8.29
N MET A 20 11.36 12.18 -8.29
CA MET A 20 10.36 11.13 -8.40
C MET A 20 9.29 11.48 -9.44
N HIS A 21 8.84 10.51 -10.22
CA HIS A 21 7.74 10.67 -11.16
C HIS A 21 6.70 9.57 -10.99
N SER A 22 5.45 9.95 -10.69
CA SER A 22 4.33 9.01 -10.49
C SER A 22 4.66 7.81 -9.58
N GLY A 23 5.36 8.06 -8.48
CA GLY A 23 5.77 7.03 -7.52
C GLY A 23 7.08 6.30 -7.86
N ALA A 24 7.65 6.50 -9.05
CA ALA A 24 8.91 5.89 -9.46
C ALA A 24 10.11 6.84 -9.27
N ILE A 25 11.28 6.28 -8.96
CA ILE A 25 12.54 7.02 -8.86
C ILE A 25 12.96 7.50 -10.26
N ALA A 26 13.12 8.81 -10.42
CA ALA A 26 13.58 9.45 -11.66
C ALA A 26 15.07 9.84 -11.58
N ASP A 27 15.55 10.26 -10.41
CA ASP A 27 16.96 10.59 -10.15
C ASP A 27 17.45 9.86 -8.89
N ILE A 28 18.24 8.81 -9.09
CA ILE A 28 18.77 7.97 -8.00
C ILE A 28 19.67 8.79 -7.06
N ALA A 29 20.55 9.65 -7.59
CA ALA A 29 21.51 10.38 -6.78
C ALA A 29 20.82 11.37 -5.83
N SER A 30 19.81 12.10 -6.32
CA SER A 30 19.01 13.01 -5.51
C SER A 30 18.21 12.27 -4.44
N VAL A 31 17.59 11.12 -4.81
CA VAL A 31 16.85 10.28 -3.86
C VAL A 31 17.78 9.72 -2.79
N VAL A 32 18.97 9.23 -3.13
CA VAL A 32 19.96 8.75 -2.15
C VAL A 32 20.29 9.84 -1.13
N LYS A 33 20.60 11.05 -1.61
CA LYS A 33 20.91 12.18 -0.71
C LYS A 33 19.79 12.50 0.25
N ASN A 34 18.55 12.56 -0.25
CA ASN A 34 17.39 12.87 0.59
C ASN A 34 17.11 11.74 1.59
N CYS A 35 17.29 10.47 1.18
CA CYS A 35 17.19 9.33 2.09
C CYS A 35 18.28 9.34 3.15
N GLU A 36 19.52 9.72 2.79
CA GLU A 36 20.63 9.86 3.73
C GLU A 36 20.34 10.91 4.80
N ASP A 37 19.81 12.09 4.41
CA ASP A 37 19.41 13.15 5.35
C ASP A 37 18.35 12.65 6.35
N ALA A 38 17.33 11.92 5.89
CA ALA A 38 16.30 11.33 6.75
C ALA A 38 16.86 10.20 7.63
N LEU A 39 17.75 9.37 7.10
CA LEU A 39 18.39 8.29 7.83
C LEU A 39 19.24 8.82 8.98
N ILE A 40 20.10 9.82 8.73
CA ILE A 40 20.93 10.47 9.74
C ILE A 40 20.06 11.04 10.88
N GLU A 41 18.95 11.72 10.55
CA GLU A 41 18.03 12.25 11.58
C GLU A 41 17.45 11.13 12.47
N ALA A 42 17.06 10.01 11.86
CA ALA A 42 16.51 8.87 12.59
C ALA A 42 17.56 8.18 13.46
N GLU A 43 18.78 7.95 12.93
CA GLU A 43 19.90 7.33 13.63
C GLU A 43 20.40 8.17 14.79
N ASP A 44 20.50 9.50 14.60
CA ASP A 44 20.89 10.44 15.66
C ASP A 44 19.89 10.42 16.82
N GLN A 45 18.59 10.30 16.53
CA GLN A 45 17.58 10.17 17.56
C GLN A 45 17.63 8.82 18.26
N ALA A 46 17.76 7.75 17.48
CA ALA A 46 17.80 6.38 18.00
C ALA A 46 19.12 6.03 18.72
N GLN A 47 20.21 6.76 18.43
CA GLN A 47 21.58 6.41 18.83
C GLN A 47 22.00 4.99 18.37
N ILE A 48 21.44 4.56 17.23
CA ILE A 48 21.66 3.24 16.61
C ILE A 48 21.84 3.45 15.12
N GLN A 49 22.83 2.78 14.53
CA GLN A 49 23.03 2.75 13.10
C GLN A 49 22.13 1.70 12.46
N ALA A 50 21.34 2.09 11.46
CA ALA A 50 20.53 1.17 10.66
C ALA A 50 21.44 0.31 9.78
N LYS A 51 21.14 -0.97 9.67
CA LYS A 51 21.84 -1.92 8.79
C LYS A 51 20.92 -2.56 7.76
N ARG A 52 19.63 -2.50 8.01
CA ARG A 52 18.60 -3.17 7.21
C ARG A 52 17.48 -2.20 6.91
N ALA A 53 16.85 -2.39 5.76
CA ALA A 53 15.73 -1.57 5.34
C ALA A 53 14.60 -2.41 4.77
N VAL A 54 13.38 -1.92 4.95
CA VAL A 54 12.23 -2.27 4.14
C VAL A 54 11.81 -1.01 3.41
N VAL A 55 11.51 -1.12 2.12
CA VAL A 55 11.20 0.03 1.27
C VAL A 55 9.82 -0.14 0.64
N GLY A 56 9.02 0.93 0.68
CA GLY A 56 7.76 1.01 -0.04
C GLY A 56 7.97 1.21 -1.54
N ILE A 57 7.08 0.62 -2.34
CA ILE A 57 6.94 0.91 -3.76
C ILE A 57 5.50 1.28 -4.06
N ALA A 58 5.33 2.41 -4.74
CA ALA A 58 4.05 2.90 -5.25
C ALA A 58 4.15 3.19 -6.75
N GLY A 59 3.05 3.60 -7.35
CA GLY A 59 2.99 4.03 -8.75
C GLY A 59 2.07 3.16 -9.60
N GLU A 60 1.60 3.74 -10.70
CA GLU A 60 0.58 3.16 -11.57
C GLU A 60 0.96 1.79 -12.15
N LEU A 61 2.26 1.52 -12.28
CA LEU A 61 2.78 0.25 -12.80
C LEU A 61 2.96 -0.84 -11.74
N VAL A 62 2.61 -0.57 -10.47
CA VAL A 62 2.53 -1.60 -9.42
C VAL A 62 1.13 -2.22 -9.47
N LYS A 63 1.04 -3.50 -9.84
CA LYS A 63 -0.25 -4.20 -10.04
C LYS A 63 -0.49 -5.19 -8.93
N GLY A 64 -1.49 -4.89 -8.08
CA GLY A 64 -1.88 -5.73 -6.96
C GLY A 64 -3.32 -6.22 -7.08
N ALA A 65 -3.50 -7.54 -7.04
CA ALA A 65 -4.82 -8.15 -7.14
C ALA A 65 -4.90 -9.48 -6.41
N THR A 66 -6.08 -9.79 -5.88
CA THR A 66 -6.38 -11.12 -5.34
C THR A 66 -6.90 -12.02 -6.45
N ASN A 67 -6.23 -13.16 -6.58
CA ASN A 67 -6.57 -14.19 -7.56
C ASN A 67 -7.06 -15.44 -6.84
N THR A 68 -8.15 -16.02 -7.34
CA THR A 68 -8.70 -17.28 -6.83
C THR A 68 -8.41 -18.39 -7.81
N ILE A 69 -7.78 -19.45 -7.36
CA ILE A 69 -7.73 -20.71 -8.09
C ILE A 69 -8.59 -21.75 -7.40
N ARG A 70 -9.39 -22.44 -8.21
CA ARG A 70 -10.11 -23.65 -7.82
C ARG A 70 -9.35 -24.84 -8.43
N TYR A 71 -8.81 -25.68 -7.56
CA TYR A 71 -8.06 -26.87 -7.94
C TYR A 71 -8.84 -28.12 -7.57
N ARG A 72 -9.19 -28.91 -8.56
CA ARG A 72 -9.82 -30.21 -8.35
C ARG A 72 -8.77 -31.27 -8.16
N ARG A 73 -8.67 -31.81 -6.95
CA ARG A 73 -7.66 -32.77 -6.56
C ARG A 73 -7.86 -34.11 -7.26
N PRO A 74 -6.79 -34.70 -7.84
CA PRO A 74 -6.87 -36.03 -8.46
C PRO A 74 -7.05 -37.16 -7.41
N GLN A 75 -6.61 -36.94 -6.18
CA GLN A 75 -6.68 -37.92 -5.09
C GLN A 75 -7.38 -37.31 -3.85
N PRO A 76 -8.71 -37.14 -3.85
CA PRO A 76 -9.45 -36.41 -2.80
C PRO A 76 -9.37 -37.09 -1.42
N ASN A 77 -9.14 -38.42 -1.37
CA ASN A 77 -9.05 -39.18 -0.12
C ASN A 77 -7.63 -39.17 0.48
N ARG A 78 -6.63 -38.67 -0.26
CA ARG A 78 -5.28 -38.47 0.29
C ARG A 78 -5.26 -37.14 1.06
N PRO A 79 -4.67 -37.08 2.27
CA PRO A 79 -4.45 -35.82 2.94
C PRO A 79 -3.65 -34.84 2.05
N LEU A 80 -4.04 -33.57 2.07
CA LEU A 80 -3.32 -32.50 1.38
C LEU A 80 -1.94 -32.36 2.01
N ASP A 81 -0.90 -32.44 1.19
CA ASP A 81 0.48 -32.28 1.62
C ASP A 81 1.09 -30.96 1.13
N GLU A 82 2.28 -30.65 1.61
CA GLU A 82 3.01 -29.41 1.32
C GLU A 82 3.33 -29.30 -0.18
N ALA A 83 3.72 -30.38 -0.83
CA ALA A 83 4.07 -30.38 -2.26
C ALA A 83 2.86 -30.06 -3.16
N GLU A 84 1.67 -30.59 -2.81
CA GLU A 84 0.43 -30.27 -3.53
C GLU A 84 0.03 -28.81 -3.32
N MET A 85 0.21 -28.26 -2.11
CA MET A 85 -0.03 -26.85 -1.83
C MET A 85 0.93 -25.94 -2.60
N GLU A 86 2.23 -26.24 -2.61
CA GLU A 86 3.23 -25.49 -3.37
C GLU A 86 2.88 -25.45 -4.86
N PHE A 87 2.52 -26.60 -5.43
CA PHE A 87 2.07 -26.67 -6.82
C PHE A 87 0.87 -25.76 -7.11
N ILE A 88 -0.11 -25.73 -6.20
CA ILE A 88 -1.30 -24.87 -6.39
C ILE A 88 -0.91 -23.38 -6.32
N ILE A 89 -0.07 -23.01 -5.35
CA ILE A 89 0.39 -21.61 -5.17
C ILE A 89 1.19 -21.15 -6.39
N ASP A 90 2.12 -21.97 -6.88
CA ASP A 90 2.91 -21.67 -8.07
C ASP A 90 2.03 -21.41 -9.30
N LYS A 91 0.96 -22.20 -9.48
CA LYS A 91 -0.01 -21.99 -10.55
C LYS A 91 -0.79 -20.68 -10.42
N ILE A 92 -1.03 -20.21 -9.19
CA ILE A 92 -1.65 -18.90 -8.96
C ILE A 92 -0.66 -17.79 -9.36
N HIS A 93 0.59 -17.89 -8.89
CA HIS A 93 1.63 -16.90 -9.21
C HIS A 93 1.86 -16.79 -10.72
N GLU A 94 2.00 -17.92 -11.45
CA GLU A 94 2.15 -17.92 -12.90
C GLU A 94 1.01 -17.15 -13.60
N ARG A 95 -0.26 -17.44 -13.23
CA ARG A 95 -1.43 -16.78 -13.82
C ARG A 95 -1.51 -15.30 -13.48
N ALA A 96 -1.23 -14.95 -12.23
CA ALA A 96 -1.22 -13.59 -11.76
C ALA A 96 -0.13 -12.77 -12.48
N GLN A 97 1.06 -13.32 -12.64
CA GLN A 97 2.17 -12.70 -13.37
C GLN A 97 1.80 -12.43 -14.83
N LEU A 98 1.23 -13.42 -15.52
CA LEU A 98 0.80 -13.25 -16.93
C LEU A 98 -0.29 -12.16 -17.07
N LYS A 99 -1.20 -12.06 -16.10
CA LYS A 99 -2.23 -11.02 -16.08
C LYS A 99 -1.60 -9.64 -15.88
N ALA A 100 -0.77 -9.47 -14.85
CA ALA A 100 -0.09 -8.22 -14.54
C ALA A 100 0.82 -7.76 -15.69
N GLN A 101 1.55 -8.69 -16.34
CA GLN A 101 2.39 -8.37 -17.49
C GLN A 101 1.57 -7.85 -18.68
N ARG A 102 0.39 -8.43 -18.95
CA ARG A 102 -0.50 -7.93 -20.01
C ARG A 102 -1.04 -6.53 -19.70
N GLU A 103 -1.43 -6.27 -18.47
CA GLU A 103 -1.91 -4.95 -18.03
C GLU A 103 -0.81 -3.90 -18.21
N ILE A 104 0.39 -4.15 -17.71
CA ILE A 104 1.55 -3.27 -17.86
C ILE A 104 1.92 -3.06 -19.33
N ALA A 105 1.88 -4.13 -20.15
CA ALA A 105 2.16 -4.04 -21.58
C ALA A 105 1.15 -3.16 -22.33
N LEU A 106 -0.12 -3.21 -21.94
CA LEU A 106 -1.17 -2.35 -22.51
C LEU A 106 -0.98 -0.88 -22.14
N GLU A 107 -0.64 -0.60 -20.88
CA GLU A 107 -0.45 0.76 -20.39
C GLU A 107 0.82 1.43 -20.89
N THR A 108 1.92 0.67 -20.98
CA THR A 108 3.23 1.21 -21.39
C THR A 108 3.50 1.08 -22.87
N GLY A 109 2.73 0.27 -23.60
CA GLY A 109 3.03 -0.14 -24.97
C GLY A 109 4.23 -1.10 -25.08
N ASN A 110 4.88 -1.48 -23.97
CA ASN A 110 6.03 -2.36 -23.93
C ASN A 110 5.63 -3.81 -23.63
N LYS A 111 5.56 -4.65 -24.67
CA LYS A 111 5.20 -6.07 -24.54
C LYS A 111 6.27 -6.93 -23.86
N GLU A 112 7.49 -6.44 -23.77
CA GLU A 112 8.65 -7.15 -23.21
C GLU A 112 9.02 -6.62 -21.80
N ALA A 113 8.12 -5.83 -21.17
CA ALA A 113 8.35 -5.34 -19.82
C ALA A 113 8.54 -6.51 -18.85
N GLU A 114 9.72 -6.59 -18.24
CA GLU A 114 9.99 -7.56 -17.19
C GLU A 114 9.39 -7.08 -15.86
N ILE A 115 8.68 -7.98 -15.20
CA ILE A 115 8.06 -7.74 -13.90
C ILE A 115 8.46 -8.80 -12.89
N LYS A 116 8.51 -8.42 -11.62
CA LYS A 116 8.77 -9.32 -10.50
C LYS A 116 7.66 -9.23 -9.48
N LEU A 117 7.44 -10.35 -8.77
CA LEU A 117 6.58 -10.42 -7.60
C LEU A 117 7.20 -9.59 -6.47
N VAL A 118 6.40 -8.69 -5.90
CA VAL A 118 6.76 -7.82 -4.77
C VAL A 118 6.18 -8.38 -3.47
N ASN A 119 4.87 -8.67 -3.48
CA ASN A 119 4.16 -9.24 -2.33
C ASN A 119 3.30 -10.42 -2.74
N SER A 120 3.14 -11.36 -1.82
CA SER A 120 2.20 -12.47 -1.92
C SER A 120 1.64 -12.79 -0.53
N ALA A 121 0.31 -12.82 -0.41
CA ALA A 121 -0.37 -13.12 0.86
C ALA A 121 -1.60 -13.99 0.62
N ILE A 122 -1.79 -15.04 1.40
CA ILE A 122 -2.99 -15.88 1.34
C ILE A 122 -4.14 -15.13 2.03
N VAL A 123 -5.21 -14.87 1.28
CA VAL A 123 -6.43 -14.22 1.75
C VAL A 123 -7.42 -15.24 2.32
N GLY A 124 -7.50 -16.41 1.70
CA GLY A 124 -8.40 -17.46 2.15
C GLY A 124 -8.14 -18.80 1.49
N ILE A 125 -8.44 -19.86 2.25
CA ILE A 125 -8.36 -21.24 1.76
C ILE A 125 -9.69 -21.92 2.08
N HIS A 126 -10.25 -22.60 1.07
CA HIS A 126 -11.47 -23.37 1.21
C HIS A 126 -11.28 -24.79 0.69
N ILE A 127 -11.78 -25.78 1.42
CA ILE A 127 -11.80 -27.18 1.00
C ILE A 127 -13.26 -27.64 0.95
N ASP A 128 -13.72 -28.05 -0.22
CA ASP A 128 -15.12 -28.40 -0.49
C ASP A 128 -16.12 -27.34 0.00
N GLY A 129 -15.71 -26.04 -0.12
CA GLY A 129 -16.51 -24.88 0.28
C GLY A 129 -16.37 -24.45 1.74
N TYR A 130 -15.64 -25.21 2.58
CA TYR A 130 -15.42 -24.86 4.00
C TYR A 130 -14.09 -24.09 4.14
N LYS A 131 -14.14 -22.92 4.80
CA LYS A 131 -12.96 -22.11 5.11
C LYS A 131 -12.06 -22.85 6.11
N VAL A 132 -10.76 -22.94 5.84
CA VAL A 132 -9.76 -23.57 6.70
C VAL A 132 -8.57 -22.62 6.88
N SER A 133 -8.01 -22.59 8.09
CA SER A 133 -6.82 -21.76 8.38
C SER A 133 -5.51 -22.45 7.96
N ASN A 134 -5.41 -23.78 8.11
CA ASN A 134 -4.29 -24.57 7.66
C ASN A 134 -4.83 -25.79 6.89
N PRO A 135 -4.57 -25.88 5.58
CA PRO A 135 -5.12 -26.94 4.74
C PRO A 135 -4.37 -28.26 4.84
N ILE A 136 -3.16 -28.29 5.41
CA ILE A 136 -2.32 -29.49 5.46
C ILE A 136 -2.99 -30.57 6.32
N GLY A 137 -3.04 -31.80 5.78
CA GLY A 137 -3.66 -32.93 6.43
C GLY A 137 -5.16 -33.08 6.14
N PHE A 138 -5.84 -32.08 5.57
CA PHE A 138 -7.24 -32.17 5.18
C PHE A 138 -7.41 -33.07 3.94
N GLN A 139 -8.51 -33.77 3.89
CA GLN A 139 -9.02 -34.46 2.71
C GLN A 139 -10.11 -33.61 2.08
N GLY A 140 -10.30 -33.72 0.77
CA GLY A 140 -11.32 -32.99 0.04
C GLY A 140 -11.08 -33.03 -1.46
N LYS A 141 -12.10 -32.73 -2.23
CA LYS A 141 -12.08 -32.80 -3.68
C LYS A 141 -11.69 -31.47 -4.34
N ASP A 142 -12.29 -30.41 -3.86
CA ASP A 142 -12.13 -29.08 -4.45
C ASP A 142 -11.42 -28.16 -3.46
N VAL A 143 -10.22 -27.69 -3.82
CA VAL A 143 -9.44 -26.72 -3.03
C VAL A 143 -9.52 -25.38 -3.77
N ALA A 144 -10.02 -24.37 -3.08
CA ALA A 144 -10.00 -22.99 -3.57
C ALA A 144 -9.06 -22.17 -2.69
N ILE A 145 -8.08 -21.52 -3.32
CA ILE A 145 -7.12 -20.64 -2.64
C ILE A 145 -7.23 -19.26 -3.24
N GLN A 146 -7.36 -18.27 -2.37
CA GLN A 146 -7.33 -16.85 -2.70
C GLN A 146 -5.99 -16.30 -2.25
N ILE A 147 -5.22 -15.73 -3.18
CA ILE A 147 -3.91 -15.13 -2.90
C ILE A 147 -3.89 -13.73 -3.48
N TYR A 148 -3.59 -12.75 -2.64
CA TYR A 148 -3.17 -11.42 -3.06
C TYR A 148 -1.75 -11.51 -3.61
N THR A 149 -1.50 -10.89 -4.76
CA THR A 149 -0.16 -10.76 -5.35
C THR A 149 0.02 -9.35 -5.88
N ALA A 150 1.19 -8.77 -5.65
CA ALA A 150 1.59 -7.49 -6.24
C ALA A 150 2.85 -7.68 -7.09
N PHE A 151 2.85 -7.10 -8.29
CA PHE A 151 3.96 -7.13 -9.25
C PHE A 151 4.39 -5.70 -9.59
N ALA A 152 5.69 -5.52 -9.81
CA ALA A 152 6.25 -4.25 -10.27
C ALA A 152 7.28 -4.47 -11.37
N PRO A 153 7.51 -3.46 -12.25
CA PRO A 153 8.57 -3.51 -13.26
C PRO A 153 9.95 -3.67 -12.63
N THR A 154 10.77 -4.53 -13.20
CA THR A 154 12.13 -4.81 -12.73
C THR A 154 13.00 -3.55 -12.66
N VAL A 155 12.79 -2.59 -13.58
CA VAL A 155 13.52 -1.32 -13.59
C VAL A 155 13.27 -0.47 -12.33
N HIS A 156 12.04 -0.47 -11.81
CA HIS A 156 11.69 0.27 -10.58
C HIS A 156 12.28 -0.41 -9.34
N LEU A 157 12.23 -1.74 -9.29
CA LEU A 157 12.84 -2.51 -8.22
C LEU A 157 14.37 -2.33 -8.20
N GLY A 158 15.01 -2.35 -9.36
CA GLY A 158 16.46 -2.12 -9.49
C GLY A 158 16.87 -0.72 -9.04
N ALA A 159 16.05 0.30 -9.27
CA ALA A 159 16.31 1.66 -8.76
C ALA A 159 16.26 1.71 -7.22
N ILE A 160 15.28 1.05 -6.59
CA ILE A 160 15.18 0.93 -5.13
C ILE A 160 16.37 0.14 -4.56
N GLU A 161 16.71 -1.01 -5.15
CA GLU A 161 17.88 -1.80 -4.77
C GLU A 161 19.16 -0.97 -4.84
N ARG A 162 19.29 -0.12 -5.88
CA ARG A 162 20.44 0.78 -6.02
C ARG A 162 20.50 1.83 -4.91
N VAL A 163 19.38 2.45 -4.55
CA VAL A 163 19.32 3.43 -3.45
C VAL A 163 19.72 2.76 -2.13
N ALA A 164 19.18 1.57 -1.81
CA ALA A 164 19.55 0.85 -0.59
C ALA A 164 21.06 0.51 -0.54
N ASN A 165 21.64 0.07 -1.67
CA ASN A 165 23.06 -0.24 -1.77
C ASN A 165 23.96 1.00 -1.57
N GLU A 166 23.60 2.16 -2.13
CA GLU A 166 24.34 3.43 -1.94
C GLU A 166 24.30 3.90 -0.48
N LEU A 167 23.23 3.59 0.24
CA LEU A 167 23.08 3.87 1.66
C LEU A 167 23.70 2.79 2.58
N ALA A 168 24.35 1.77 2.00
CA ALA A 168 24.91 0.61 2.70
C ALA A 168 23.89 -0.13 3.57
N LEU A 169 22.63 -0.23 3.13
CA LEU A 169 21.55 -0.91 3.80
C LEU A 169 21.25 -2.26 3.13
N ASP A 170 21.15 -3.32 3.94
CA ASP A 170 20.63 -4.61 3.48
C ASP A 170 19.11 -4.52 3.30
N LEU A 171 18.64 -4.69 2.07
CA LEU A 171 17.22 -4.63 1.75
C LEU A 171 16.54 -5.95 2.14
N ILE A 172 15.73 -5.91 3.22
CA ILE A 172 14.98 -7.08 3.72
C ILE A 172 13.81 -7.39 2.79
N ALA A 173 13.06 -6.36 2.42
CA ALA A 173 11.88 -6.46 1.56
C ALA A 173 11.60 -5.16 0.82
N ILE A 174 10.95 -5.28 -0.34
CA ILE A 174 10.22 -4.21 -0.99
C ILE A 174 8.74 -4.56 -0.86
N ALA A 175 7.90 -3.61 -0.47
CA ALA A 175 6.47 -3.84 -0.33
C ALA A 175 5.64 -2.79 -1.07
N ALA A 176 4.55 -3.21 -1.71
CA ALA A 176 3.56 -2.28 -2.26
C ALA A 176 2.96 -1.46 -1.11
N GLU A 177 2.99 -0.13 -1.21
CA GLU A 177 2.56 0.77 -0.13
C GLU A 177 1.12 0.53 0.32
N PRO A 178 0.11 0.34 -0.56
CA PRO A 178 -1.24 0.05 -0.11
C PRO A 178 -1.36 -1.31 0.60
N PHE A 179 -0.50 -2.28 0.28
CA PHE A 179 -0.42 -3.53 1.04
C PHE A 179 0.16 -3.29 2.44
N ALA A 180 1.21 -2.46 2.55
CA ALA A 180 1.79 -2.10 3.84
C ALA A 180 0.78 -1.34 4.73
N VAL A 181 -0.01 -0.42 4.16
CA VAL A 181 -1.11 0.26 4.87
C VAL A 181 -2.16 -0.75 5.34
N ALA A 182 -2.54 -1.72 4.50
CA ALA A 182 -3.48 -2.76 4.90
C ALA A 182 -2.93 -3.58 6.09
N ARG A 183 -1.66 -3.99 6.02
CA ARG A 183 -0.99 -4.73 7.11
C ARG A 183 -0.90 -3.92 8.41
N SER A 184 -0.78 -2.59 8.33
CA SER A 184 -0.73 -1.74 9.52
C SER A 184 -1.98 -1.81 10.37
N VAL A 185 -3.16 -1.96 9.76
CA VAL A 185 -4.47 -1.95 10.44
C VAL A 185 -5.09 -3.34 10.63
N ILE A 186 -4.72 -4.33 9.80
CA ILE A 186 -5.19 -5.71 9.93
C ILE A 186 -4.35 -6.46 11.00
N GLY A 187 -3.06 -6.18 11.08
CA GLY A 187 -2.10 -6.94 11.87
C GLY A 187 -1.82 -8.32 11.25
N THR A 188 -1.43 -9.27 12.10
CA THR A 188 -1.11 -10.67 11.70
C THR A 188 -2.26 -11.64 12.01
N ASP A 189 -3.36 -11.17 12.60
CA ASP A 189 -4.47 -12.03 12.97
C ASP A 189 -5.31 -12.41 11.74
N SER A 190 -5.16 -13.64 11.27
CA SER A 190 -5.93 -14.22 10.16
C SER A 190 -7.43 -14.39 10.47
N SER A 191 -7.83 -14.20 11.72
CA SER A 191 -9.23 -14.19 12.15
C SER A 191 -9.85 -12.78 12.18
N SER A 192 -9.09 -11.76 11.79
CA SER A 192 -9.55 -10.38 11.75
C SER A 192 -10.75 -10.23 10.83
N ASN A 193 -11.85 -9.66 11.34
CA ASN A 193 -13.01 -9.26 10.54
C ASN A 193 -12.90 -7.81 10.05
N PHE A 194 -11.69 -7.30 9.90
CA PHE A 194 -11.45 -5.94 9.45
C PHE A 194 -11.91 -5.76 8.01
N THR A 195 -12.78 -4.82 7.78
CA THR A 195 -13.35 -4.52 6.45
C THR A 195 -13.37 -3.01 6.24
N ALA A 196 -12.61 -2.51 5.27
CA ALA A 196 -12.49 -1.10 4.92
C ALA A 196 -11.86 -0.90 3.53
N ILE A 197 -12.07 0.29 2.97
CA ILE A 197 -11.26 0.84 1.89
C ILE A 197 -10.18 1.70 2.55
N LEU A 198 -8.93 1.49 2.20
CA LEU A 198 -7.79 2.27 2.66
C LEU A 198 -7.32 3.13 1.50
N ALA A 199 -7.12 4.42 1.73
CA ALA A 199 -6.66 5.35 0.71
C ALA A 199 -5.46 6.14 1.25
N ASP A 200 -4.28 5.84 0.74
CA ASP A 200 -3.04 6.58 0.97
C ASP A 200 -2.92 7.68 -0.08
N VAL A 201 -3.09 8.92 0.32
CA VAL A 201 -2.91 10.06 -0.56
C VAL A 201 -1.52 10.63 -0.32
N GLY A 202 -0.59 10.22 -1.17
CA GLY A 202 0.79 10.65 -1.14
C GLY A 202 1.01 12.03 -1.77
N GLY A 203 2.29 12.34 -2.06
CA GLY A 203 2.65 13.56 -2.80
C GLY A 203 2.34 13.46 -4.28
N GLY A 204 2.60 12.33 -4.91
CA GLY A 204 2.43 12.11 -6.37
C GLY A 204 1.30 11.17 -6.74
N THR A 205 0.91 10.26 -5.86
CA THR A 205 -0.05 9.19 -6.12
C THR A 205 -1.16 9.15 -5.07
N THR A 206 -2.26 8.49 -5.43
CA THR A 206 -3.27 7.99 -4.50
C THR A 206 -3.33 6.48 -4.66
N ASP A 207 -3.14 5.77 -3.57
CA ASP A 207 -3.02 4.33 -3.49
C ASP A 207 -4.20 3.76 -2.69
N ILE A 208 -5.01 2.92 -3.33
CA ILE A 208 -6.23 2.36 -2.73
C ILE A 208 -6.04 0.86 -2.51
N ALA A 209 -6.35 0.39 -1.29
CA ALA A 209 -6.51 -1.03 -1.00
C ALA A 209 -7.94 -1.29 -0.52
N VAL A 210 -8.55 -2.36 -1.01
CA VAL A 210 -9.83 -2.85 -0.48
C VAL A 210 -9.55 -4.08 0.37
N VAL A 211 -9.98 -4.01 1.62
CA VAL A 211 -9.85 -5.09 2.60
C VAL A 211 -11.24 -5.59 2.97
N ASN A 212 -11.42 -6.89 2.94
CA ASN A 212 -12.66 -7.54 3.31
C ASN A 212 -12.37 -8.76 4.19
N ASP A 213 -12.99 -8.82 5.38
CA ASP A 213 -12.79 -9.89 6.38
C ASP A 213 -11.30 -10.20 6.66
N GLY A 214 -10.48 -9.15 6.80
CA GLY A 214 -9.04 -9.24 7.05
C GLY A 214 -8.19 -9.61 5.85
N GLY A 215 -8.77 -9.86 4.68
CA GLY A 215 -8.08 -10.14 3.43
C GLY A 215 -7.99 -8.93 2.50
N VAL A 216 -6.84 -8.74 1.86
CA VAL A 216 -6.68 -7.73 0.81
C VAL A 216 -7.29 -8.25 -0.49
N GLU A 217 -8.37 -7.65 -0.96
CA GLU A 217 -9.04 -8.03 -2.21
C GLU A 217 -8.29 -7.53 -3.45
N GLY A 218 -7.58 -6.43 -3.30
CA GLY A 218 -6.75 -5.86 -4.34
C GLY A 218 -6.28 -4.46 -4.01
N THR A 219 -5.42 -3.93 -4.87
CA THR A 219 -4.90 -2.57 -4.78
C THR A 219 -4.98 -1.87 -6.13
N LYS A 220 -5.24 -0.56 -6.10
CA LYS A 220 -5.28 0.32 -7.28
C LYS A 220 -4.50 1.58 -6.95
N MET A 221 -3.80 2.09 -7.94
CA MET A 221 -2.99 3.29 -7.81
C MET A 221 -3.21 4.21 -9.00
N PHE A 222 -3.23 5.53 -8.76
CA PHE A 222 -3.30 6.52 -9.84
C PHE A 222 -2.47 7.76 -9.51
N GLY A 223 -1.97 8.45 -10.54
CA GLY A 223 -0.94 9.48 -10.47
C GLY A 223 -1.45 10.88 -10.07
N ILE A 224 -2.40 10.98 -9.13
CA ILE A 224 -2.86 12.24 -8.58
C ILE A 224 -2.68 12.22 -7.06
N GLY A 225 -1.88 13.14 -6.54
CA GLY A 225 -1.63 13.31 -5.11
C GLY A 225 -1.47 14.78 -4.75
N GLY A 226 -0.94 15.06 -3.57
CA GLY A 226 -0.79 16.40 -3.01
C GLY A 226 -0.12 17.42 -3.92
N ARG A 227 0.84 16.99 -4.76
CA ARG A 227 1.55 17.86 -5.71
C ARG A 227 0.65 18.39 -6.83
N SER A 228 -0.36 17.64 -7.25
CA SER A 228 -1.32 18.09 -8.26
C SER A 228 -2.10 19.30 -7.78
N PHE A 229 -2.53 19.31 -6.53
CA PHE A 229 -3.19 20.46 -5.91
C PHE A 229 -2.25 21.66 -5.76
N THR A 230 -0.98 21.41 -5.39
CA THR A 230 0.02 22.47 -5.30
C THR A 230 0.28 23.14 -6.64
N ASN A 231 0.41 22.34 -7.70
CA ASN A 231 0.60 22.85 -9.07
C ASN A 231 -0.59 23.70 -9.51
N GLN A 232 -1.80 23.28 -9.18
CA GLN A 232 -3.01 24.01 -9.53
C GLN A 232 -3.08 25.36 -8.81
N ILE A 233 -2.82 25.40 -7.50
CA ILE A 233 -2.73 26.65 -6.73
C ILE A 233 -1.64 27.57 -7.32
N ALA A 234 -0.47 27.00 -7.65
CA ALA A 234 0.63 27.78 -8.24
C ALA A 234 0.22 28.45 -9.57
N SER A 235 -0.48 27.70 -10.42
CA SER A 235 -0.94 28.14 -11.72
C SER A 235 -2.03 29.22 -11.61
N GLU A 236 -3.11 28.95 -10.88
CA GLU A 236 -4.28 29.84 -10.79
C GLU A 236 -3.97 31.12 -10.03
N MET A 237 -3.18 31.04 -8.97
CA MET A 237 -2.84 32.20 -8.13
C MET A 237 -1.53 32.87 -8.54
N ASN A 238 -0.90 32.42 -9.63
CA ASN A 238 0.39 32.92 -10.12
C ASN A 238 1.50 32.95 -9.03
N LEU A 239 1.61 31.86 -8.29
CA LEU A 239 2.59 31.66 -7.22
C LEU A 239 3.73 30.73 -7.68
N SER A 240 4.91 30.87 -7.06
CA SER A 240 5.91 29.83 -7.15
C SER A 240 5.41 28.53 -6.48
N TYR A 241 5.86 27.36 -6.96
CA TYR A 241 5.49 26.08 -6.37
C TYR A 241 5.69 26.06 -4.85
N LYS A 242 6.84 26.54 -4.37
CA LYS A 242 7.15 26.63 -2.93
C LYS A 242 6.14 27.47 -2.14
N ASN A 243 5.70 28.59 -2.70
CA ASN A 243 4.71 29.45 -2.06
C ASN A 243 3.31 28.83 -2.10
N ALA A 244 2.95 28.15 -3.19
CA ALA A 244 1.70 27.43 -3.32
C ALA A 244 1.65 26.23 -2.35
N GLU A 245 2.74 25.47 -2.21
CA GLU A 245 2.83 24.39 -1.23
C GLU A 245 2.67 24.90 0.20
N LYS A 246 3.39 25.98 0.54
CA LYS A 246 3.24 26.62 1.85
C LYS A 246 1.81 27.11 2.09
N LEU A 247 1.13 27.67 1.08
CA LEU A 247 -0.25 28.07 1.17
C LEU A 247 -1.17 26.87 1.39
N LYS A 248 -1.04 25.82 0.59
CA LYS A 248 -1.82 24.58 0.72
C LYS A 248 -1.70 23.95 2.11
N LEU A 249 -0.49 23.84 2.65
CA LEU A 249 -0.24 23.28 3.99
C LEU A 249 -0.81 24.16 5.12
N ASN A 250 -1.16 25.41 4.85
CA ASN A 250 -1.72 26.33 5.83
C ASN A 250 -3.20 26.66 5.60
N LEU A 251 -3.89 25.95 4.69
CA LEU A 251 -5.30 26.25 4.39
C LEU A 251 -6.21 26.14 5.62
N ASN A 252 -5.89 25.21 6.53
CA ASN A 252 -6.64 25.00 7.77
C ASN A 252 -6.20 25.92 8.93
N ASN A 253 -5.25 26.85 8.67
CA ASN A 253 -4.74 27.73 9.71
C ASN A 253 -5.69 28.96 9.87
N GLU A 254 -6.29 29.09 11.05
CA GLU A 254 -7.19 30.23 11.38
C GLU A 254 -6.58 31.62 11.16
N LYS A 255 -5.23 31.71 11.14
CA LYS A 255 -4.51 32.97 10.89
C LYS A 255 -4.41 33.32 9.40
N LEU A 256 -4.73 32.38 8.50
CA LEU A 256 -4.77 32.66 7.08
C LEU A 256 -5.99 33.56 6.77
N LYS A 257 -5.78 34.59 5.92
CA LYS A 257 -6.90 35.45 5.50
C LYS A 257 -7.94 34.62 4.76
N SER A 258 -9.18 34.68 5.17
CA SER A 258 -10.25 33.83 4.63
C SER A 258 -10.45 33.99 3.11
N ASN A 259 -10.20 35.16 2.53
CA ASN A 259 -10.27 35.34 1.08
C ASN A 259 -9.15 34.60 0.32
N ILE A 260 -7.93 34.56 0.86
CA ILE A 260 -6.81 33.81 0.24
C ILE A 260 -7.07 32.30 0.35
N ALA A 261 -7.57 31.84 1.50
CA ALA A 261 -7.93 30.44 1.67
C ALA A 261 -9.05 30.03 0.69
N GLN A 262 -10.08 30.88 0.56
CA GLN A 262 -11.19 30.65 -0.35
C GLN A 262 -10.73 30.60 -1.82
N GLU A 263 -9.89 31.55 -2.25
CA GLU A 263 -9.30 31.58 -3.59
C GLU A 263 -8.46 30.32 -3.89
N ALA A 264 -7.70 29.85 -2.92
CA ALA A 264 -6.91 28.62 -3.08
C ALA A 264 -7.79 27.35 -3.14
N ILE A 265 -8.89 27.31 -2.36
CA ILE A 265 -9.86 26.21 -2.42
C ILE A 265 -10.58 26.21 -3.77
N GLU A 266 -11.00 27.37 -4.27
CA GLU A 266 -11.61 27.50 -5.60
C GLU A 266 -10.63 27.08 -6.71
N ALA A 267 -9.35 27.42 -6.58
CA ALA A 267 -8.32 27.01 -7.53
C ALA A 267 -8.18 25.50 -7.68
N ILE A 268 -8.35 24.74 -6.60
CA ILE A 268 -8.19 23.26 -6.62
C ILE A 268 -9.47 22.50 -6.95
N ASP A 269 -10.62 23.15 -7.09
CA ASP A 269 -11.92 22.47 -7.26
C ASP A 269 -11.92 21.53 -8.48
N GLY A 270 -11.39 22.00 -9.61
CA GLY A 270 -11.25 21.16 -10.82
C GLY A 270 -10.35 19.94 -10.61
N THR A 271 -9.26 20.08 -9.86
CA THR A 271 -8.38 18.97 -9.52
C THR A 271 -9.04 17.99 -8.55
N LEU A 272 -9.87 18.48 -7.63
CA LEU A 272 -10.68 17.65 -6.74
C LEU A 272 -11.69 16.79 -7.52
N GLU A 273 -12.33 17.33 -8.54
CA GLU A 273 -13.25 16.57 -9.40
C GLU A 273 -12.52 15.48 -10.19
N VAL A 274 -11.33 15.75 -10.70
CA VAL A 274 -10.51 14.72 -11.38
C VAL A 274 -10.03 13.67 -10.39
N TRP A 275 -9.63 14.07 -9.18
CA TRP A 275 -9.20 13.14 -8.13
C TRP A 275 -10.33 12.19 -7.70
N ILE A 276 -11.55 12.72 -7.47
CA ILE A 276 -12.70 11.88 -7.08
C ILE A 276 -13.09 10.91 -8.20
N SER A 277 -13.03 11.35 -9.46
CA SER A 277 -13.24 10.46 -10.61
C SER A 277 -12.19 9.34 -10.68
N GLY A 278 -10.95 9.63 -10.27
CA GLY A 278 -9.90 8.61 -10.09
C GLY A 278 -10.25 7.59 -8.99
N VAL A 279 -10.81 8.06 -7.86
CA VAL A 279 -11.30 7.18 -6.78
C VAL A 279 -12.47 6.32 -7.26
N GLU A 280 -13.45 6.91 -7.97
CA GLU A 280 -14.59 6.17 -8.55
C GLU A 280 -14.12 5.10 -9.51
N LEU A 281 -13.24 5.45 -10.44
CA LEU A 281 -12.69 4.50 -11.42
C LEU A 281 -11.95 3.36 -10.72
N ALA A 282 -11.06 3.68 -9.77
CA ALA A 282 -10.31 2.68 -9.03
C ALA A 282 -11.22 1.72 -8.26
N LEU A 283 -12.29 2.23 -7.64
CA LEU A 283 -13.25 1.40 -6.90
C LEU A 283 -14.19 0.60 -7.82
N SER A 284 -14.50 1.09 -9.01
CA SER A 284 -15.34 0.38 -9.99
C SER A 284 -14.66 -0.87 -10.58
N GLU A 285 -13.32 -0.95 -10.48
CA GLU A 285 -12.54 -2.09 -10.98
C GLU A 285 -12.50 -3.29 -10.01
N PHE A 286 -13.14 -3.19 -8.82
CA PHE A 286 -13.31 -4.31 -7.89
C PHE A 286 -14.61 -5.08 -8.21
N ASP A 287 -14.70 -5.60 -9.42
CA ASP A 287 -15.85 -6.31 -9.97
C ASP A 287 -16.10 -7.70 -9.36
N ASN A 288 -15.15 -8.20 -8.59
CA ASN A 288 -15.23 -9.44 -7.82
C ASN A 288 -15.99 -9.30 -6.48
N LEU A 289 -16.36 -8.07 -6.09
CA LEU A 289 -17.08 -7.78 -4.85
C LEU A 289 -18.54 -7.43 -5.14
N ASP A 290 -19.47 -8.13 -4.51
CA ASP A 290 -20.88 -7.77 -4.56
C ASP A 290 -21.17 -6.40 -3.95
N TYR A 291 -20.41 -6.03 -2.92
CA TYR A 291 -20.53 -4.75 -2.21
C TYR A 291 -19.17 -4.23 -1.76
N LEU A 292 -18.97 -2.92 -1.91
CA LEU A 292 -17.79 -2.24 -1.38
C LEU A 292 -17.94 -1.96 0.13
N PRO A 293 -16.83 -2.03 0.91
CA PRO A 293 -16.80 -1.61 2.29
C PRO A 293 -17.26 -0.15 2.45
N ASN A 294 -18.16 0.10 3.38
CA ASN A 294 -18.70 1.45 3.63
C ASN A 294 -17.84 2.29 4.62
N ARG A 295 -16.63 1.89 4.89
CA ARG A 295 -15.65 2.62 5.71
C ARG A 295 -14.43 2.92 4.84
N ILE A 296 -14.13 4.22 4.68
CA ILE A 296 -12.94 4.69 3.95
C ILE A 296 -12.00 5.33 4.97
N LEU A 297 -10.80 4.80 5.03
CA LEU A 297 -9.75 5.22 5.95
C LEU A 297 -8.62 5.88 5.16
N LEU A 298 -8.34 7.14 5.49
CA LEU A 298 -7.36 7.97 4.80
C LEU A 298 -6.02 7.98 5.55
N CYS A 299 -4.92 7.98 4.81
CA CYS A 299 -3.57 8.23 5.32
C CYS A 299 -2.73 8.95 4.26
N GLY A 300 -1.45 9.20 4.59
CA GLY A 300 -0.54 9.91 3.71
C GLY A 300 -0.61 11.43 3.82
N GLY A 301 0.45 12.11 3.37
CA GLY A 301 0.60 13.56 3.51
C GLY A 301 -0.42 14.38 2.72
N GLY A 302 -0.89 13.88 1.58
CA GLY A 302 -1.93 14.52 0.77
C GLY A 302 -3.30 14.51 1.43
N ALA A 303 -3.59 13.48 2.24
CA ALA A 303 -4.84 13.35 2.98
C ALA A 303 -5.02 14.43 4.07
N SER A 304 -3.99 15.19 4.41
CA SER A 304 -4.08 16.35 5.30
C SER A 304 -4.84 17.54 4.67
N LEU A 305 -5.15 17.49 3.38
CA LEU A 305 -5.97 18.50 2.71
C LEU A 305 -7.46 18.21 3.00
N ASP A 306 -8.08 19.00 3.89
CA ASP A 306 -9.47 18.80 4.33
C ASP A 306 -10.47 18.75 3.17
N ALA A 307 -10.20 19.49 2.09
CA ALA A 307 -11.01 19.49 0.88
C ALA A 307 -11.24 18.08 0.29
N LEU A 308 -10.28 17.15 0.46
CA LEU A 308 -10.45 15.75 0.04
C LEU A 308 -11.51 15.03 0.88
N SER A 309 -11.41 15.15 2.19
CA SER A 309 -12.39 14.55 3.12
C SER A 309 -13.78 15.15 2.92
N GLU A 310 -13.86 16.47 2.70
CA GLU A 310 -15.12 17.17 2.41
C GLU A 310 -15.72 16.68 1.09
N ARG A 311 -14.90 16.53 0.03
CA ARG A 311 -15.37 16.03 -1.28
C ARG A 311 -15.87 14.61 -1.19
N LEU A 312 -15.17 13.71 -0.48
CA LEU A 312 -15.62 12.35 -0.22
C LEU A 312 -16.91 12.28 0.60
N ASN A 313 -17.22 13.29 1.40
CA ASN A 313 -18.47 13.37 2.16
C ASN A 313 -19.69 13.88 1.35
N LYS A 314 -19.50 14.36 0.12
CA LYS A 314 -20.62 14.70 -0.78
C LYS A 314 -21.35 13.44 -1.24
N LYS A 315 -22.59 13.57 -1.75
CA LYS A 315 -23.46 12.41 -2.05
C LYS A 315 -23.34 11.86 -3.47
N ASP A 316 -22.67 12.58 -4.35
CA ASP A 316 -22.78 12.35 -5.79
C ASP A 316 -21.86 11.23 -6.31
N TRP A 317 -20.66 11.12 -5.81
CA TRP A 317 -19.64 10.25 -6.37
C TRP A 317 -19.83 8.73 -6.11
N TRP A 318 -20.40 8.33 -4.99
CA TRP A 318 -20.48 6.92 -4.60
C TRP A 318 -21.78 6.22 -5.01
N GLN A 319 -22.76 6.95 -5.57
CA GLN A 319 -24.11 6.42 -5.84
C GLN A 319 -24.14 5.34 -6.91
N ASP A 320 -23.24 5.43 -7.91
CA ASP A 320 -23.13 4.47 -9.01
C ASP A 320 -22.19 3.30 -8.69
N LEU A 321 -21.57 3.30 -7.50
CA LEU A 321 -20.74 2.22 -7.00
C LEU A 321 -21.53 1.29 -6.07
N PRO A 322 -21.14 0.01 -5.92
CA PRO A 322 -21.89 -0.97 -5.14
C PRO A 322 -21.74 -0.78 -3.61
N PHE A 323 -21.95 0.46 -3.13
CA PHE A 323 -22.07 0.73 -1.72
C PHE A 323 -23.48 0.48 -1.23
N THR A 324 -23.66 -0.22 -0.10
CA THR A 324 -24.98 -0.44 0.51
C THR A 324 -25.51 0.77 1.27
N LYS A 325 -24.62 1.69 1.66
CA LYS A 325 -24.93 2.94 2.36
C LYS A 325 -23.77 3.94 2.17
N LYS A 326 -24.03 5.21 2.52
CA LYS A 326 -23.03 6.27 2.46
C LYS A 326 -21.73 5.86 3.17
N PRO A 327 -20.56 5.98 2.52
CA PRO A 327 -19.27 5.70 3.15
C PRO A 327 -18.99 6.63 4.34
N ILE A 328 -18.33 6.09 5.36
CA ILE A 328 -17.83 6.84 6.52
C ILE A 328 -16.35 7.10 6.29
N ILE A 329 -15.98 8.38 6.27
CA ILE A 329 -14.60 8.82 5.99
C ILE A 329 -13.91 9.15 7.31
N LYS A 330 -12.71 8.59 7.53
CA LYS A 330 -11.87 8.88 8.70
C LYS A 330 -10.39 8.82 8.32
N HIS A 331 -9.52 9.51 9.08
CA HIS A 331 -8.08 9.30 9.02
C HIS A 331 -7.67 8.14 9.94
N ILE A 332 -6.72 7.33 9.50
CA ILE A 332 -6.08 6.32 10.35
C ILE A 332 -5.22 7.05 11.38
N GLN A 333 -5.38 6.69 12.65
CA GLN A 333 -4.53 7.23 13.71
C GLN A 333 -3.34 6.30 13.95
N PRO A 334 -2.15 6.82 14.32
CA PRO A 334 -0.99 5.98 14.67
C PRO A 334 -1.29 4.94 15.75
N SER A 335 -2.19 5.26 16.69
CA SER A 335 -2.65 4.33 17.74
C SER A 335 -3.51 3.16 17.23
N GLU A 336 -3.99 3.21 15.99
CA GLU A 336 -4.75 2.14 15.33
C GLU A 336 -3.83 1.16 14.58
N VAL A 337 -2.53 1.47 14.50
CA VAL A 337 -1.54 0.56 13.87
C VAL A 337 -1.21 -0.58 14.83
N VAL A 338 -1.39 -1.80 14.34
CA VAL A 338 -1.25 -3.01 15.16
C VAL A 338 0.22 -3.42 15.30
N GLY A 339 0.67 -3.59 16.56
CA GLY A 339 2.00 -4.12 16.88
C GLY A 339 3.15 -3.18 16.54
N VAL A 340 2.90 -1.87 16.41
CA VAL A 340 3.94 -0.84 16.24
C VAL A 340 3.70 0.29 17.22
N THR A 341 4.68 0.57 18.08
CA THR A 341 4.59 1.59 19.13
C THR A 341 5.64 2.67 18.89
N ASP A 342 5.24 3.94 18.98
CA ASP A 342 6.16 5.08 18.93
C ASP A 342 6.73 5.42 20.31
N GLU A 343 8.05 5.29 20.46
CA GLU A 343 8.78 5.74 21.66
C GLU A 343 9.39 7.15 21.47
N THR A 344 9.28 7.73 20.28
CA THR A 344 9.90 9.03 19.97
C THR A 344 9.01 10.22 20.29
N GLY A 345 7.69 10.01 20.34
CA GLY A 345 6.68 11.07 20.44
C GLY A 345 6.55 11.95 19.18
N LYS A 346 7.18 11.56 18.06
CA LYS A 346 7.13 12.30 16.79
C LYS A 346 6.05 11.80 15.85
N ILE A 347 5.54 10.58 16.04
CA ILE A 347 4.48 9.99 15.21
C ILE A 347 3.13 10.43 15.74
N THR A 348 2.63 11.55 15.22
CA THR A 348 1.45 12.22 15.78
C THR A 348 0.21 12.13 14.92
N ASP A 349 0.34 11.75 13.63
CA ASP A 349 -0.76 11.81 12.68
C ASP A 349 -0.67 10.72 11.57
N HIS A 350 -1.66 10.73 10.69
CA HIS A 350 -1.85 9.77 9.61
C HIS A 350 -0.76 9.79 8.53
N THR A 351 0.16 10.76 8.55
CA THR A 351 1.22 10.85 7.52
C THR A 351 2.32 9.79 7.71
N PHE A 352 2.35 9.11 8.85
CA PHE A 352 3.33 8.07 9.17
C PHE A 352 2.84 6.64 8.97
N ILE A 353 1.54 6.45 8.66
CA ILE A 353 0.91 5.13 8.65
C ILE A 353 1.59 4.17 7.68
N THR A 354 1.92 4.62 6.48
CA THR A 354 2.60 3.82 5.47
C THR A 354 3.97 3.35 5.95
N ALA A 355 4.76 4.24 6.57
CA ALA A 355 6.05 3.89 7.14
C ALA A 355 5.92 2.88 8.30
N MET A 356 4.91 3.04 9.17
CA MET A 356 4.62 2.07 10.24
C MET A 356 4.20 0.71 9.66
N GLY A 357 3.39 0.71 8.60
CA GLY A 357 3.00 -0.50 7.88
C GLY A 357 4.18 -1.22 7.23
N LEU A 358 5.12 -0.46 6.65
CA LEU A 358 6.37 -1.01 6.10
C LEU A 358 7.24 -1.66 7.19
N LEU A 359 7.34 -1.05 8.37
CA LEU A 359 8.04 -1.65 9.51
C LEU A 359 7.40 -2.99 9.89
N ARG A 360 6.06 -3.08 9.89
CA ARG A 360 5.35 -4.33 10.17
C ARG A 360 5.68 -5.40 9.12
N VAL A 361 5.59 -5.07 7.83
CA VAL A 361 5.94 -5.99 6.74
C VAL A 361 7.40 -6.45 6.84
N GLY A 362 8.33 -5.51 7.12
CA GLY A 362 9.74 -5.83 7.30
C GLY A 362 10.00 -6.77 8.47
N TYR A 363 9.33 -6.53 9.61
CA TYR A 363 9.43 -7.37 10.79
C TYR A 363 8.89 -8.79 10.51
N ASP A 364 7.71 -8.91 9.93
CA ASP A 364 7.09 -10.20 9.60
C ASP A 364 7.98 -11.00 8.63
N THR A 365 8.56 -10.33 7.63
CA THR A 365 9.50 -10.95 6.68
C THR A 365 10.77 -11.42 7.38
N PHE A 366 11.36 -10.59 8.24
CA PHE A 366 12.58 -10.90 8.96
C PHE A 366 12.40 -12.08 9.93
N MET A 367 11.36 -12.06 10.77
CA MET A 367 11.05 -13.15 11.70
C MET A 367 10.74 -14.45 10.96
N GLY A 368 10.06 -14.37 9.82
CA GLY A 368 9.86 -15.52 8.94
C GLY A 368 11.17 -16.10 8.40
N THR A 369 12.25 -15.34 8.22
CA THR A 369 13.55 -15.83 7.73
C THR A 369 14.41 -16.43 8.83
N GLU A 370 14.37 -15.92 10.06
CA GLU A 370 15.19 -16.45 11.18
C GLU A 370 14.71 -17.82 11.69
N ASN A 371 13.44 -18.15 11.54
CA ASN A 371 12.85 -19.41 12.01
C ASN A 371 12.98 -20.58 11.02
N THR A 372 13.75 -20.43 9.96
CA THR A 372 13.75 -21.43 8.87
C THR A 372 15.05 -22.21 8.70
N GLY A 373 15.01 -23.48 9.12
CA GLY A 373 15.51 -24.52 8.23
C GLY A 373 14.43 -24.78 7.18
N GLU A 374 14.65 -24.36 5.95
CA GLU A 374 13.71 -24.25 4.82
C GLU A 374 12.69 -25.40 4.63
N SER A 375 11.72 -25.54 5.52
CA SER A 375 10.56 -26.39 5.34
C SER A 375 9.47 -25.62 4.59
N PHE A 376 8.71 -26.28 3.72
CA PHE A 376 7.52 -25.72 3.08
C PHE A 376 6.54 -25.13 4.10
N LYS A 377 6.46 -25.73 5.30
CA LYS A 377 5.67 -25.19 6.42
C LYS A 377 6.08 -23.76 6.75
N ASP A 378 7.33 -23.42 6.62
CA ASP A 378 7.86 -22.09 6.88
C ASP A 378 7.58 -21.14 5.71
N LYS A 379 7.64 -21.62 4.46
CA LYS A 379 7.18 -20.87 3.27
C LYS A 379 5.68 -20.64 3.32
N LEU A 380 4.89 -21.65 3.69
CA LEU A 380 3.44 -21.53 3.84
C LEU A 380 3.10 -20.58 4.99
N ASN A 381 3.79 -20.67 6.12
CA ASN A 381 3.62 -19.74 7.23
C ASN A 381 3.99 -18.30 6.82
N LYS A 382 5.06 -18.11 6.03
CA LYS A 382 5.38 -16.79 5.45
C LYS A 382 4.24 -16.24 4.58
N ILE A 383 3.67 -17.10 3.72
CA ILE A 383 2.56 -16.71 2.83
C ILE A 383 1.25 -16.56 3.63
N LEU A 384 1.08 -17.28 4.74
CA LEU A 384 -0.06 -17.15 5.65
C LEU A 384 0.07 -15.98 6.64
N GLN A 385 1.31 -15.56 6.94
CA GLN A 385 1.61 -14.45 7.86
C GLN A 385 1.87 -13.12 7.12
N ASN A 386 2.15 -13.16 5.84
CA ASN A 386 2.24 -12.01 4.94
C ASN A 386 0.90 -11.76 4.26
#